data_eef9ad0e5ab3f947fac716b00676e1ad
#
_entry.id   eef9ad0e5ab3f947fac716b00676e1ad
#
_cell.length_a   1.000
_cell.length_b   1.000
_cell.length_c   1.000
_cell.angle_alpha   90.00
_cell.angle_beta   90.00
_cell.angle_gamma   90.00
#
_symmetry.space_group_name_H-M   'P 1'
#
loop_
_entity.id
_entity.type
_entity.pdbx_description
1 polymer ?
#
loop_
_entity_poly.entity_id
_entity_poly.type
_entity_poly.pdbx_seq_one_letter_code
_entity_poly.pdbx_strand_id
1 'polypeptide(L)'
;MVIPLELGLTRLVVSLVLGTVIGVEREIRNSPAGLRTISLVTLGSTLFTLASIALSGPGVDASRIAAQIVVGIGFIGGGVIFKTADKVHGLTTAACLWVAAAIGLFVGLGEFTLATITSFLVALILWFGRYEKKLLPHERYR
;
A
#
# COMPACT_ATOMS: atom_id res chain seq x y z
N MET A 1 -18.49 -14.85 -10.17
CA MET A 1 -18.09 -14.44 -11.56
C MET A 1 -16.66 -14.91 -11.81
N VAL A 2 -16.40 -15.67 -12.91
CA VAL A 2 -15.03 -16.13 -13.19
C VAL A 2 -14.27 -15.00 -13.85
N ILE A 3 -13.17 -14.57 -13.26
CA ILE A 3 -12.29 -13.56 -13.84
C ILE A 3 -11.40 -14.25 -14.88
N PRO A 4 -11.37 -13.79 -16.16
CA PRO A 4 -10.45 -14.35 -17.16
C PRO A 4 -9.00 -14.31 -16.66
N LEU A 5 -8.26 -15.40 -16.91
CA LEU A 5 -6.88 -15.54 -16.42
C LEU A 5 -5.98 -14.37 -16.87
N GLU A 6 -6.10 -13.97 -18.12
CA GLU A 6 -5.32 -12.84 -18.67
C GLU A 6 -5.56 -11.53 -17.91
N LEU A 7 -6.82 -11.25 -17.60
CA LEU A 7 -7.19 -10.07 -16.82
C LEU A 7 -6.68 -10.15 -15.39
N GLY A 8 -6.76 -11.32 -14.77
CA GLY A 8 -6.19 -11.56 -13.45
C GLY A 8 -4.67 -11.35 -13.42
N LEU A 9 -3.96 -11.93 -14.36
CA LEU A 9 -2.49 -11.77 -14.49
C LEU A 9 -2.09 -10.32 -14.73
N THR A 10 -2.82 -9.60 -15.61
CA THR A 10 -2.56 -8.18 -15.86
C THR A 10 -2.68 -7.36 -14.57
N ARG A 11 -3.72 -7.58 -13.77
CA ARG A 11 -3.91 -6.90 -12.48
C ARG A 11 -2.78 -7.20 -11.51
N LEU A 12 -2.33 -8.46 -11.43
CA LEU A 12 -1.22 -8.84 -10.56
C LEU A 12 0.10 -8.18 -10.98
N VAL A 13 0.40 -8.16 -12.28
CA VAL A 13 1.61 -7.51 -12.79
C VAL A 13 1.57 -6.00 -12.52
N VAL A 14 0.45 -5.33 -12.81
CA VAL A 14 0.30 -3.90 -12.55
C VAL A 14 0.46 -3.59 -11.06
N SER A 15 -0.15 -4.38 -10.18
CA SER A 15 -0.03 -4.19 -8.73
C SER A 15 1.41 -4.34 -8.23
N LEU A 16 2.13 -5.34 -8.77
CA LEU A 16 3.55 -5.55 -8.45
C LEU A 16 4.39 -4.35 -8.88
N VAL A 17 4.17 -3.83 -10.09
CA VAL A 17 4.89 -2.65 -10.61
C VAL A 17 4.62 -1.42 -9.75
N LEU A 18 3.35 -1.12 -9.44
CA LEU A 18 3.00 0.06 -8.65
C LEU A 18 3.50 -0.05 -7.20
N GLY A 19 3.43 -1.24 -6.59
CA GLY A 19 4.01 -1.50 -5.27
C GLY A 19 5.54 -1.36 -5.27
N THR A 20 6.20 -1.80 -6.35
CA THR A 20 7.64 -1.66 -6.51
C THR A 20 8.08 -0.20 -6.58
N VAL A 21 7.34 0.67 -7.25
CA VAL A 21 7.66 2.12 -7.34
C VAL A 21 7.78 2.74 -5.95
N ILE A 22 6.83 2.46 -5.07
CA ILE A 22 6.87 2.95 -3.69
C ILE A 22 7.94 2.19 -2.88
N GLY A 23 8.00 0.87 -3.07
CA GLY A 23 8.89 -0.01 -2.31
C GLY A 23 10.37 0.30 -2.52
N VAL A 24 10.79 0.66 -3.74
CA VAL A 24 12.18 1.05 -4.05
C VAL A 24 12.58 2.30 -3.28
N GLU A 25 11.72 3.32 -3.22
CA GLU A 25 12.00 4.52 -2.43
C GLU A 25 12.16 4.19 -0.94
N ARG A 26 11.32 3.30 -0.41
CA ARG A 26 11.39 2.83 0.98
C ARG A 26 12.65 2.01 1.26
N GLU A 27 13.06 1.15 0.33
CA GLU A 27 14.30 0.37 0.42
C GLU A 27 15.53 1.28 0.47
N ILE A 28 15.63 2.24 -0.45
CA ILE A 28 16.72 3.24 -0.50
C ILE A 28 16.82 4.03 0.82
N ARG A 29 15.71 4.17 1.53
CA ARG A 29 15.64 4.87 2.82
C ARG A 29 15.91 4.00 4.04
N ASN A 30 16.25 2.72 3.86
CA ASN A 30 16.36 1.76 4.96
C ASN A 30 15.12 1.76 5.86
N SER A 31 13.91 1.91 5.25
CA SER A 31 12.64 1.86 5.95
C SER A 31 12.37 0.42 6.43
N PRO A 32 11.72 0.22 7.60
CA PRO A 32 11.34 -1.11 8.08
C PRO A 32 10.49 -1.92 7.09
N ALA A 33 9.68 -1.25 6.25
CA ALA A 33 8.97 -1.86 5.14
C ALA A 33 9.53 -1.31 3.82
N GLY A 34 10.38 -2.07 3.18
CA GLY A 34 11.03 -1.78 1.90
C GLY A 34 10.31 -2.43 0.71
N LEU A 35 11.09 -2.67 -0.36
CA LEU A 35 10.62 -3.20 -1.63
C LEU A 35 9.76 -4.45 -1.50
N ARG A 36 10.25 -5.47 -0.80
CA ARG A 36 9.55 -6.75 -0.66
C ARG A 36 8.21 -6.59 0.05
N THR A 37 8.22 -5.88 1.17
CA THR A 37 7.02 -5.73 2.01
C THR A 37 5.93 -4.94 1.29
N ILE A 38 6.27 -3.80 0.68
CA ILE A 38 5.29 -2.96 -0.03
C ILE A 38 4.72 -3.72 -1.24
N SER A 39 5.57 -4.37 -2.05
CA SER A 39 5.12 -5.14 -3.21
C SER A 39 4.22 -6.31 -2.82
N LEU A 40 4.53 -7.03 -1.73
CA LEU A 40 3.69 -8.12 -1.24
C LEU A 40 2.35 -7.63 -0.71
N VAL A 41 2.31 -6.50 -0.02
CA VAL A 41 1.05 -5.90 0.45
C VAL A 41 0.16 -5.49 -0.72
N THR A 42 0.73 -4.82 -1.74
CA THR A 42 -0.02 -4.41 -2.93
C THR A 42 -0.56 -5.63 -3.68
N LEU A 43 0.28 -6.64 -3.89
CA LEU A 43 -0.09 -7.88 -4.57
C LEU A 43 -1.17 -8.65 -3.80
N GLY A 44 -1.00 -8.82 -2.49
CA GLY A 44 -1.96 -9.51 -1.63
C GLY A 44 -3.32 -8.82 -1.60
N SER A 45 -3.33 -7.50 -1.51
CA SER A 45 -4.56 -6.70 -1.57
C SER A 45 -5.28 -6.88 -2.91
N THR A 46 -4.55 -6.92 -4.03
CA THR A 46 -5.10 -7.22 -5.35
C THR A 46 -5.73 -8.61 -5.39
N LEU A 47 -5.03 -9.63 -4.89
CA LEU A 47 -5.55 -11.01 -4.83
C LEU A 47 -6.83 -11.12 -4.00
N PHE A 48 -6.88 -10.51 -2.82
CA PHE A 48 -8.08 -10.51 -1.99
C PHE A 48 -9.24 -9.78 -2.67
N THR A 49 -8.98 -8.71 -3.41
CA THR A 49 -9.99 -7.99 -4.19
C THR A 49 -10.53 -8.86 -5.33
N LEU A 50 -9.64 -9.56 -6.06
CA LEU A 50 -10.05 -10.51 -7.09
C LEU A 50 -10.90 -11.65 -6.50
N ALA A 51 -10.50 -12.19 -5.35
CA ALA A 51 -11.28 -13.20 -4.64
C ALA A 51 -12.65 -12.67 -4.22
N SER A 52 -12.73 -11.43 -3.74
CA SER A 52 -13.98 -10.77 -3.38
C SER A 52 -14.95 -10.68 -4.57
N ILE A 53 -14.43 -10.28 -5.73
CA ILE A 53 -15.21 -10.21 -6.99
C ILE A 53 -15.62 -11.61 -7.45
N ALA A 54 -14.71 -12.59 -7.40
CA ALA A 54 -14.99 -13.95 -7.84
C ALA A 54 -16.10 -14.64 -7.01
N LEU A 55 -16.13 -14.35 -5.71
CA LEU A 55 -17.12 -14.89 -4.77
C LEU A 55 -18.41 -14.08 -4.71
N SER A 56 -18.49 -12.94 -5.42
CA SER A 56 -19.73 -12.15 -5.49
C SER A 56 -20.81 -12.86 -6.30
N GLY A 57 -22.08 -12.68 -5.87
CA GLY A 57 -23.24 -13.28 -6.54
C GLY A 57 -24.54 -12.76 -5.94
N PRO A 58 -25.71 -13.26 -6.39
CA PRO A 58 -26.99 -12.87 -5.82
C PRO A 58 -27.03 -13.09 -4.31
N GLY A 59 -27.26 -12.03 -3.54
CA GLY A 59 -27.32 -12.06 -2.08
C GLY A 59 -25.96 -12.10 -1.37
N VAL A 60 -24.83 -12.03 -2.10
CA VAL A 60 -23.48 -11.99 -1.53
C VAL A 60 -22.90 -10.59 -1.71
N ASP A 61 -22.54 -9.96 -0.58
CA ASP A 61 -21.89 -8.65 -0.59
C ASP A 61 -20.43 -8.78 -1.04
N ALA A 62 -20.14 -8.25 -2.23
CA ALA A 62 -18.80 -8.26 -2.83
C ALA A 62 -17.78 -7.42 -2.06
N SER A 63 -18.21 -6.53 -1.16
CA SER A 63 -17.29 -5.68 -0.40
C SER A 63 -16.69 -6.36 0.84
N ARG A 64 -17.23 -7.48 1.29
CA ARG A 64 -16.87 -8.09 2.59
C ARG A 64 -15.39 -8.44 2.71
N ILE A 65 -14.82 -9.11 1.71
CA ILE A 65 -13.37 -9.46 1.74
C ILE A 65 -12.54 -8.19 1.56
N ALA A 66 -12.93 -7.31 0.64
CA ALA A 66 -12.22 -6.05 0.40
C ALA A 66 -12.21 -5.14 1.65
N ALA A 67 -13.31 -5.10 2.41
CA ALA A 67 -13.37 -4.36 3.67
C ALA A 67 -12.36 -4.88 4.71
N GLN A 68 -12.11 -6.20 4.74
CA GLN A 68 -11.13 -6.80 5.65
C GLN A 68 -9.68 -6.45 5.29
N ILE A 69 -9.38 -6.06 4.06
CA ILE A 69 -8.06 -5.56 3.68
C ILE A 69 -7.72 -4.31 4.51
N VAL A 70 -8.67 -3.39 4.62
CA VAL A 70 -8.49 -2.12 5.36
C VAL A 70 -8.26 -2.38 6.86
N VAL A 71 -8.96 -3.36 7.43
CA VAL A 71 -8.79 -3.76 8.83
C VAL A 71 -7.46 -4.50 9.02
N GLY A 72 -7.18 -5.49 8.17
CA GLY A 72 -6.00 -6.35 8.27
C GLY A 72 -4.68 -5.59 8.13
N ILE A 73 -4.61 -4.60 7.24
CA ILE A 73 -3.40 -3.80 7.08
C ILE A 73 -3.12 -2.94 8.31
N GLY A 74 -4.14 -2.61 9.11
CA GLY A 74 -4.00 -1.93 10.39
C GLY A 74 -3.13 -2.70 11.37
N PHE A 75 -3.24 -4.04 11.40
CA PHE A 75 -2.39 -4.90 12.21
C PHE A 75 -0.92 -4.84 11.79
N ILE A 76 -0.64 -4.95 10.49
CA ILE A 76 0.73 -4.86 9.95
C ILE A 76 1.29 -3.44 10.16
N GLY A 77 0.48 -2.41 9.89
CA GLY A 77 0.84 -1.01 10.12
C GLY A 77 1.14 -0.70 11.59
N GLY A 78 0.32 -1.22 12.50
CA GLY A 78 0.57 -1.11 13.94
C GLY A 78 1.85 -1.81 14.38
N GLY A 79 2.17 -2.96 13.79
CA GLY A 79 3.38 -3.72 14.07
C GLY A 79 4.69 -3.03 13.72
N VAL A 80 4.68 -2.02 12.83
CA VAL A 80 5.89 -1.25 12.48
C VAL A 80 6.01 0.06 13.27
N ILE A 81 5.03 0.43 14.07
CA ILE A 81 5.06 1.62 14.92
C ILE A 81 5.60 1.24 16.30
N PHE A 82 6.65 1.89 16.72
CA PHE A 82 7.20 1.70 18.07
C PHE A 82 7.64 3.05 18.66
N LYS A 83 7.62 3.11 20.00
CA LYS A 83 8.01 4.30 20.77
C LYS A 83 9.32 4.03 21.50
N THR A 84 10.30 4.92 21.35
CA THR A 84 11.43 5.05 22.25
C THR A 84 11.14 6.15 23.28
N ALA A 85 12.05 6.44 24.23
CA ALA A 85 11.82 7.41 25.30
C ALA A 85 11.25 8.75 24.78
N ASP A 86 11.81 9.27 23.68
CA ASP A 86 11.52 10.62 23.19
C ASP A 86 10.85 10.68 21.81
N LYS A 87 10.71 9.54 21.10
CA LYS A 87 10.25 9.56 19.70
C LYS A 87 9.37 8.37 19.34
N VAL A 88 8.38 8.64 18.48
CA VAL A 88 7.58 7.59 17.83
C VAL A 88 8.19 7.32 16.44
N HIS A 89 8.45 6.07 16.16
CA HIS A 89 9.03 5.60 14.90
C HIS A 89 8.00 4.83 14.09
N GLY A 90 8.21 4.73 12.77
CA GLY A 90 7.42 3.89 11.88
C GLY A 90 6.12 4.49 11.35
N LEU A 91 5.71 5.71 11.76
CA LEU A 91 4.46 6.33 11.33
C LEU A 91 4.34 6.44 9.79
N THR A 92 5.37 6.98 9.13
CA THR A 92 5.39 7.08 7.66
C THR A 92 5.37 5.70 7.01
N THR A 93 6.06 4.71 7.59
CA THR A 93 6.07 3.34 7.09
C THR A 93 4.68 2.71 7.19
N ALA A 94 3.99 2.87 8.32
CA ALA A 94 2.62 2.41 8.52
C ALA A 94 1.65 3.05 7.52
N ALA A 95 1.76 4.36 7.30
CA ALA A 95 0.97 5.08 6.30
C ALA A 95 1.24 4.57 4.88
N CYS A 96 2.51 4.29 4.52
CA CYS A 96 2.86 3.70 3.22
C CYS A 96 2.23 2.31 3.02
N LEU A 97 2.25 1.45 4.04
CA LEU A 97 1.62 0.13 3.99
C LEU A 97 0.11 0.25 3.77
N TRP A 98 -0.53 1.19 4.46
CA TRP A 98 -1.97 1.43 4.35
C TRP A 98 -2.37 1.89 2.94
N VAL A 99 -1.62 2.83 2.36
CA VAL A 99 -1.86 3.30 0.98
C VAL A 99 -1.48 2.23 -0.05
N ALA A 100 -0.44 1.44 0.16
CA ALA A 100 -0.09 0.31 -0.72
C ALA A 100 -1.23 -0.71 -0.81
N ALA A 101 -1.89 -1.02 0.31
CA ALA A 101 -3.07 -1.89 0.33
C ALA A 101 -4.23 -1.28 -0.46
N ALA A 102 -4.46 0.04 -0.35
CA ALA A 102 -5.48 0.74 -1.13
C ALA A 102 -5.18 0.69 -2.64
N ILE A 103 -3.93 0.91 -3.05
CA ILE A 103 -3.49 0.79 -4.45
C ILE A 103 -3.79 -0.62 -4.98
N GLY A 104 -3.43 -1.67 -4.23
CA GLY A 104 -3.72 -3.04 -4.60
C GLY A 104 -5.21 -3.33 -4.74
N LEU A 105 -6.04 -2.76 -3.86
CA LEU A 105 -7.50 -2.87 -3.92
C LEU A 105 -8.03 -2.26 -5.23
N PHE A 106 -7.63 -1.04 -5.58
CA PHE A 106 -8.04 -0.37 -6.81
C PHE A 106 -7.57 -1.11 -8.07
N VAL A 107 -6.33 -1.63 -8.07
CA VAL A 107 -5.85 -2.49 -9.16
C VAL A 107 -6.69 -3.75 -9.28
N GLY A 108 -7.06 -4.36 -8.16
CA GLY A 108 -7.96 -5.51 -8.11
C GLY A 108 -9.36 -5.23 -8.65
N LEU A 109 -9.87 -4.01 -8.50
CA LEU A 109 -11.11 -3.55 -9.12
C LEU A 109 -10.97 -3.26 -10.63
N GLY A 110 -9.74 -3.07 -11.12
CA GLY A 110 -9.47 -2.65 -12.50
C GLY A 110 -9.34 -1.13 -12.68
N GLU A 111 -9.34 -0.37 -11.60
CA GLU A 111 -9.21 1.09 -11.58
C GLU A 111 -7.73 1.52 -11.67
N PHE A 112 -7.09 1.15 -12.79
CA PHE A 112 -5.65 1.35 -13.00
C PHE A 112 -5.23 2.82 -12.99
N THR A 113 -6.07 3.72 -13.51
CA THR A 113 -5.77 5.15 -13.57
C THR A 113 -5.63 5.73 -12.18
N LEU A 114 -6.60 5.46 -11.29
CA LEU A 114 -6.58 5.95 -9.93
C LEU A 114 -5.43 5.35 -9.13
N ALA A 115 -5.19 4.03 -9.27
CA ALA A 115 -4.08 3.35 -8.64
C ALA A 115 -2.72 3.92 -9.07
N THR A 116 -2.55 4.20 -10.36
CA THR A 116 -1.31 4.77 -10.90
C THR A 116 -1.07 6.18 -10.39
N ILE A 117 -2.08 7.06 -10.48
CA ILE A 117 -1.98 8.43 -9.97
C ILE A 117 -1.64 8.41 -8.48
N THR A 118 -2.31 7.57 -7.69
CA THR A 118 -2.05 7.45 -6.25
C THR A 118 -0.61 7.00 -5.98
N SER A 119 -0.11 6.00 -6.70
CA SER A 119 1.27 5.53 -6.55
C SER A 119 2.28 6.64 -6.83
N PHE A 120 2.06 7.44 -7.88
CA PHE A 120 2.92 8.60 -8.20
C PHE A 120 2.85 9.68 -7.14
N LEU A 121 1.67 10.02 -6.64
CA LEU A 121 1.50 11.01 -5.57
C LEU A 121 2.22 10.57 -4.29
N VAL A 122 2.12 9.31 -3.92
CA VAL A 122 2.84 8.76 -2.76
C VAL A 122 4.36 8.85 -2.97
N ALA A 123 4.86 8.43 -4.14
CA ALA A 123 6.27 8.54 -4.46
C ALA A 123 6.76 9.99 -4.40
N LEU A 124 5.96 10.94 -4.88
CA LEU A 124 6.24 12.37 -4.82
C LEU A 124 6.31 12.90 -3.38
N ILE A 125 5.32 12.55 -2.54
CA ILE A 125 5.29 12.92 -1.11
C ILE A 125 6.55 12.40 -0.40
N LEU A 126 6.89 11.14 -0.64
CA LEU A 126 8.06 10.51 -0.04
C LEU A 126 9.38 11.15 -0.52
N TRP A 127 9.42 11.57 -1.78
CA TRP A 127 10.57 12.26 -2.35
C TRP A 127 10.74 13.66 -1.75
N PHE A 128 9.65 14.44 -1.63
CA PHE A 128 9.69 15.76 -1.01
C PHE A 128 10.08 15.73 0.47
N GLY A 129 9.73 14.72 1.23
CA GLY A 129 10.19 14.51 2.61
C GLY A 129 11.73 14.46 2.76
N ARG A 130 12.49 14.41 1.63
CA ARG A 130 13.93 14.62 1.60
C ARG A 130 14.35 16.04 1.96
N TYR A 131 13.58 17.00 1.46
CA TYR A 131 13.92 18.42 1.56
C TYR A 131 13.45 19.02 2.87
N GLU A 132 12.38 18.50 3.45
CA GLU A 132 11.83 18.97 4.72
C GLU A 132 12.85 18.90 5.86
N LYS A 133 13.58 17.79 5.99
CA LYS A 133 14.66 17.62 6.98
C LYS A 133 15.84 18.56 6.77
N LYS A 134 15.99 19.13 5.57
CA LYS A 134 17.07 20.04 5.21
C LYS A 134 16.69 21.51 5.41
N LEU A 135 15.38 21.80 5.39
CA LEU A 135 14.82 23.15 5.47
C LEU A 135 14.35 23.53 6.87
N LEU A 136 13.98 22.54 7.70
CA LEU A 136 13.52 22.80 9.07
C LEU A 136 14.65 22.50 10.08
N PRO A 137 15.10 23.50 10.86
CA PRO A 137 16.06 23.26 11.92
C PRO A 137 15.50 22.29 12.96
N HIS A 138 16.39 21.50 13.54
CA HIS A 138 16.12 20.34 14.42
C HIS A 138 15.40 20.66 15.75
N GLU A 139 14.92 21.89 15.96
CA GLU A 139 14.39 22.33 17.26
C GLU A 139 12.91 22.06 17.53
N ARG A 140 12.15 21.51 16.58
CA ARG A 140 10.68 21.36 16.76
C ARG A 140 10.23 20.02 17.33
N TYR A 141 11.15 19.11 17.68
CA TYR A 141 10.80 17.81 18.27
C TYR A 141 11.64 17.50 19.52
N ARG A 142 11.68 18.48 20.43
CA ARG A 142 12.03 18.20 21.83
C ARG A 142 10.80 18.00 22.66
#